data_1396aab2e96a71ed237478b962285f6f
#
_entry.id   1396aab2e96a71ed237478b962285f6f
#
_cell.length_a   1.000
_cell.length_b   1.000
_cell.length_c   1.000
_cell.angle_alpha   90.00
_cell.angle_beta   90.00
_cell.angle_gamma   90.00
#
_symmetry.space_group_name_H-M   'P 1'
#
loop_
_entity.id
_entity.type
_entity.pdbx_description
1 polymer ?
#
loop_
_entity_poly.entity_id
_entity_poly.type
_entity_poly.pdbx_seq_one_letter_code
_entity_poly.pdbx_strand_id
1 'polypeptide(L)'
;MTITQLLVATGRDPHEKRETLRRLIRSADNFKNAIIFCNRKREVANLHRSLLRHKFNAVALHGDLDQPARMAALDRFRRGEAELLIASDVAARGLDIPEVSHIFNFDVPHHPDDYVHRVGRTGRAGRSGTAITIVAPIDGKAVGAIERLTGQTIPWMDKPASSEIPAEIRSSQEAEQAPRNSSPRHRRSNQPPRAAKQKQPQRLRPPQPAEDDSGGHLPAFLFRPVKA
;
A
#
# COMPACT_ATOMS: atom_id res chain seq x y z
N MET A 1 -17.49 -9.89 14.72
CA MET A 1 -16.08 -9.41 14.65
C MET A 1 -16.12 -7.92 14.78
N THR A 2 -15.47 -7.36 15.77
CA THR A 2 -15.47 -5.90 15.96
C THR A 2 -14.04 -5.39 15.78
N ILE A 3 -13.78 -4.75 14.65
CA ILE A 3 -12.51 -4.08 14.40
C ILE A 3 -12.76 -2.58 14.49
N THR A 4 -12.14 -1.93 15.47
CA THR A 4 -12.14 -0.47 15.56
C THR A 4 -11.16 0.08 14.51
N GLN A 5 -11.68 0.88 13.58
CA GLN A 5 -10.89 1.50 12.53
C GLN A 5 -10.81 2.99 12.77
N LEU A 6 -9.60 3.58 12.69
CA LEU A 6 -9.36 4.98 13.00
C LEU A 6 -8.37 5.60 12.00
N LEU A 7 -8.57 6.88 11.69
CA LEU A 7 -7.62 7.69 10.94
C LEU A 7 -6.91 8.67 11.88
N VAL A 8 -5.63 8.91 11.63
CA VAL A 8 -4.83 9.92 12.35
C VAL A 8 -4.11 10.79 11.34
N ALA A 9 -4.31 12.10 11.45
CA ALA A 9 -3.63 13.05 10.58
C ALA A 9 -2.16 13.19 10.95
N THR A 10 -1.30 13.38 9.93
CA THR A 10 0.11 13.75 10.09
C THR A 10 0.49 14.78 9.04
N GLY A 11 1.56 15.50 9.27
CA GLY A 11 2.13 16.41 8.28
C GLY A 11 2.82 15.65 7.12
N ARG A 12 3.48 16.43 6.24
CA ARG A 12 4.22 15.91 5.10
C ARG A 12 5.62 15.39 5.46
N ASP A 13 6.13 15.77 6.66
CA ASP A 13 7.47 15.38 7.08
C ASP A 13 7.51 13.90 7.51
N PRO A 14 8.38 13.08 6.89
CA PRO A 14 8.59 11.69 7.29
C PRO A 14 9.02 11.54 8.76
N HIS A 15 9.66 12.52 9.35
CA HIS A 15 10.04 12.48 10.76
C HIS A 15 8.82 12.59 11.67
N GLU A 16 7.93 13.53 11.39
CA GLU A 16 6.66 13.73 12.10
C GLU A 16 5.78 12.48 12.02
N LYS A 17 5.69 11.87 10.84
CA LYS A 17 4.95 10.62 10.63
C LYS A 17 5.47 9.48 11.50
N ARG A 18 6.80 9.33 11.63
CA ARG A 18 7.41 8.34 12.53
C ARG A 18 7.19 8.67 14.01
N GLU A 19 7.18 9.94 14.37
CA GLU A 19 6.87 10.38 15.73
C GLU A 19 5.40 10.08 16.08
N THR A 20 4.48 10.39 15.19
CA THR A 20 3.06 10.06 15.33
C THR A 20 2.88 8.56 15.55
N LEU A 21 3.53 7.70 14.76
CA LEU A 21 3.47 6.25 14.96
C LEU A 21 3.98 5.84 16.35
N ARG A 22 5.12 6.37 16.78
CA ARG A 22 5.68 6.02 18.11
C ARG A 22 4.74 6.44 19.24
N ARG A 23 4.09 7.60 19.11
CA ARG A 23 3.08 8.06 20.07
C ARG A 23 1.89 7.10 20.09
N LEU A 24 1.36 6.73 18.93
CA LEU A 24 0.24 5.79 18.80
C LEU A 24 0.54 4.43 19.43
N ILE A 25 1.72 3.87 19.21
CA ILE A 25 2.12 2.59 19.81
C ILE A 25 2.17 2.68 21.34
N ARG A 26 2.71 3.78 21.88
CA ARG A 26 2.82 3.98 23.34
C ARG A 26 1.49 4.23 24.03
N SER A 27 0.54 4.86 23.34
CA SER A 27 -0.79 5.17 23.85
C SER A 27 -1.87 4.13 23.53
N ALA A 28 -1.48 3.02 22.89
CA ALA A 28 -2.44 2.00 22.46
C ALA A 28 -2.96 1.20 23.65
N ASP A 29 -4.29 1.21 23.83
CA ASP A 29 -4.97 0.45 24.86
C ASP A 29 -4.96 -1.04 24.55
N ASN A 30 -4.79 -1.89 25.56
CA ASN A 30 -4.77 -3.36 25.41
C ASN A 30 -3.75 -3.86 24.36
N PHE A 31 -2.65 -3.13 24.18
CA PHE A 31 -1.60 -3.47 23.25
C PHE A 31 -0.92 -4.80 23.65
N LYS A 32 -0.81 -5.72 22.70
CA LYS A 32 -0.07 -6.97 22.86
C LYS A 32 1.04 -7.08 21.80
N ASN A 33 0.64 -6.96 20.55
CA ASN A 33 1.52 -7.01 19.40
C ASN A 33 0.86 -6.27 18.23
N ALA A 34 1.67 -5.86 17.25
CA ALA A 34 1.16 -5.17 16.07
C ALA A 34 1.90 -5.53 14.79
N ILE A 35 1.19 -5.39 13.67
CA ILE A 35 1.81 -5.29 12.35
C ILE A 35 1.77 -3.84 11.90
N ILE A 36 2.91 -3.35 11.40
CA ILE A 36 3.05 -2.01 10.84
C ILE A 36 3.28 -2.15 9.34
N PHE A 37 2.35 -1.66 8.53
CA PHE A 37 2.43 -1.76 7.08
C PHE A 37 3.01 -0.50 6.45
N CYS A 38 4.01 -0.70 5.59
CA CYS A 38 4.61 0.34 4.74
C CYS A 38 4.45 -0.07 3.26
N ASN A 39 4.22 0.91 2.38
CA ASN A 39 4.08 0.65 0.95
C ASN A 39 5.40 0.26 0.26
N ARG A 40 6.54 0.69 0.82
CA ARG A 40 7.86 0.51 0.19
C ARG A 40 8.84 -0.22 1.10
N LYS A 41 9.60 -1.16 0.53
CA LYS A 41 10.65 -1.90 1.25
C LYS A 41 11.70 -1.01 1.93
N ARG A 42 12.07 0.11 1.30
CA ARG A 42 13.01 1.08 1.88
C ARG A 42 12.44 1.73 3.14
N GLU A 43 11.13 1.99 3.16
CA GLU A 43 10.49 2.58 4.33
C GLU A 43 10.39 1.55 5.47
N VAL A 44 10.14 0.28 5.17
CA VAL A 44 10.21 -0.81 6.17
C VAL A 44 11.58 -0.80 6.88
N ALA A 45 12.69 -0.76 6.12
CA ALA A 45 14.03 -0.76 6.68
C ALA A 45 14.35 0.52 7.49
N ASN A 46 13.90 1.69 7.00
CA ASN A 46 14.09 2.97 7.68
C ASN A 46 13.31 3.03 8.99
N LEU A 47 12.06 2.60 8.95
CA LEU A 47 11.17 2.58 10.11
C LEU A 47 11.67 1.59 11.16
N HIS A 48 12.10 0.40 10.75
CA HIS A 48 12.71 -0.59 11.65
C HIS A 48 13.90 -0.03 12.41
N ARG A 49 14.87 0.58 11.70
CA ARG A 49 16.03 1.23 12.33
C ARG A 49 15.61 2.36 13.28
N SER A 50 14.58 3.12 12.91
CA SER A 50 14.05 4.19 13.75
C SER A 50 13.43 3.63 15.03
N LEU A 51 12.61 2.59 14.95
CA LEU A 51 11.96 1.98 16.10
C LEU A 51 12.98 1.34 17.06
N LEU A 52 13.99 0.63 16.54
CA LEU A 52 15.06 0.07 17.36
C LEU A 52 15.84 1.14 18.13
N ARG A 53 16.17 2.28 17.48
CA ARG A 53 16.81 3.42 18.16
C ARG A 53 15.97 4.01 19.31
N HIS A 54 14.65 3.89 19.20
CA HIS A 54 13.74 4.35 20.24
C HIS A 54 13.32 3.22 21.20
N LYS A 55 14.10 2.11 21.23
CA LYS A 55 13.94 0.98 22.14
C LYS A 55 12.64 0.19 22.00
N PHE A 56 12.03 0.20 20.82
CA PHE A 56 10.92 -0.69 20.52
C PHE A 56 11.44 -2.07 20.12
N ASN A 57 10.77 -3.12 20.57
CA ASN A 57 11.09 -4.50 20.20
C ASN A 57 10.41 -4.84 18.86
N ALA A 58 11.17 -4.74 17.78
CA ALA A 58 10.64 -4.81 16.42
C ALA A 58 11.48 -5.73 15.53
N VAL A 59 10.82 -6.39 14.58
CA VAL A 59 11.42 -7.13 13.47
C VAL A 59 10.88 -6.60 12.15
N ALA A 60 11.66 -6.72 11.07
CA ALA A 60 11.29 -6.27 9.74
C ALA A 60 11.11 -7.44 8.78
N LEU A 61 10.15 -7.29 7.85
CA LEU A 61 9.86 -8.25 6.81
C LEU A 61 9.74 -7.52 5.46
N HIS A 62 10.76 -7.65 4.61
CA HIS A 62 10.77 -7.02 3.28
C HIS A 62 11.48 -7.89 2.25
N GLY A 63 11.28 -7.58 0.97
CA GLY A 63 11.74 -8.42 -0.13
C GLY A 63 13.25 -8.56 -0.30
N ASP A 64 14.05 -7.73 0.38
CA ASP A 64 15.53 -7.84 0.33
C ASP A 64 16.10 -8.85 1.35
N LEU A 65 15.25 -9.36 2.25
CA LEU A 65 15.64 -10.44 3.15
C LEU A 65 15.62 -11.77 2.39
N ASP A 66 16.64 -12.59 2.62
CA ASP A 66 16.61 -13.98 2.17
C ASP A 66 15.54 -14.79 2.91
N GLN A 67 15.21 -15.96 2.41
CA GLN A 67 14.15 -16.77 2.98
C GLN A 67 14.43 -17.19 4.44
N PRO A 68 15.65 -17.60 4.82
CA PRO A 68 15.98 -17.91 6.23
C PRO A 68 15.76 -16.71 7.16
N ALA A 69 16.23 -15.52 6.80
CA ALA A 69 16.04 -14.31 7.62
C ALA A 69 14.56 -13.91 7.74
N ARG A 70 13.76 -14.07 6.67
CA ARG A 70 12.31 -13.84 6.71
C ARG A 70 11.62 -14.79 7.69
N MET A 71 11.97 -16.09 7.64
CA MET A 71 11.41 -17.07 8.56
C MET A 71 11.84 -16.81 10.00
N ALA A 72 13.12 -16.48 10.24
CA ALA A 72 13.61 -16.14 11.56
C ALA A 72 12.89 -14.90 12.15
N ALA A 73 12.67 -13.86 11.36
CA ALA A 73 11.93 -12.67 11.79
C ALA A 73 10.47 -13.02 12.15
N LEU A 74 9.81 -13.83 11.33
CA LEU A 74 8.43 -14.27 11.57
C LEU A 74 8.34 -15.15 12.82
N ASP A 75 9.28 -16.07 13.03
CA ASP A 75 9.30 -16.96 14.18
C ASP A 75 9.54 -16.20 15.49
N ARG A 76 10.43 -15.20 15.48
CA ARG A 76 10.60 -14.29 16.63
C ARG A 76 9.30 -13.56 16.98
N PHE A 77 8.57 -13.08 15.96
CA PHE A 77 7.29 -12.45 16.17
C PHE A 77 6.22 -13.44 16.68
N ARG A 78 6.15 -14.66 16.14
CA ARG A 78 5.24 -15.72 16.57
C ARG A 78 5.45 -16.13 18.03
N ARG A 79 6.72 -16.20 18.46
CA ARG A 79 7.06 -16.55 19.86
C ARG A 79 6.91 -15.39 20.84
N GLY A 80 6.50 -14.21 20.37
CA GLY A 80 6.38 -13.01 21.22
C GLY A 80 7.73 -12.40 21.62
N GLU A 81 8.83 -12.83 21.00
CA GLU A 81 10.16 -12.24 21.21
C GLU A 81 10.28 -10.85 20.56
N ALA A 82 9.38 -10.53 19.65
CA ALA A 82 9.20 -9.21 19.09
C ALA A 82 7.73 -8.83 19.14
N GLU A 83 7.44 -7.61 19.58
CA GLU A 83 6.07 -7.09 19.70
C GLU A 83 5.59 -6.43 18.39
N LEU A 84 6.51 -5.95 17.57
CA LEU A 84 6.22 -5.23 16.34
C LEU A 84 6.79 -5.96 15.13
N LEU A 85 5.94 -6.21 14.13
CA LEU A 85 6.35 -6.68 12.81
C LEU A 85 6.15 -5.57 11.79
N ILE A 86 7.22 -5.07 11.18
CA ILE A 86 7.15 -4.06 10.13
C ILE A 86 7.24 -4.77 8.79
N ALA A 87 6.24 -4.61 7.93
CA ALA A 87 6.16 -5.35 6.68
C ALA A 87 5.68 -4.49 5.50
N SER A 88 6.05 -4.88 4.29
CA SER A 88 5.35 -4.46 3.08
C SER A 88 4.28 -5.50 2.70
N ASP A 89 3.25 -5.08 1.95
CA ASP A 89 2.17 -5.98 1.52
C ASP A 89 2.71 -7.19 0.76
N VAL A 90 3.64 -6.95 -0.15
CA VAL A 90 4.29 -8.01 -0.95
C VAL A 90 5.01 -9.03 -0.07
N ALA A 91 5.72 -8.57 0.96
CA ALA A 91 6.46 -9.44 1.85
C ALA A 91 5.57 -10.20 2.83
N ALA A 92 4.45 -9.61 3.22
CA ALA A 92 3.47 -10.23 4.12
C ALA A 92 2.54 -11.22 3.42
N ARG A 93 2.39 -11.11 2.09
CA ARG A 93 1.50 -11.97 1.31
C ARG A 93 2.04 -13.41 1.26
N GLY A 94 1.14 -14.38 1.42
CA GLY A 94 1.48 -15.82 1.41
C GLY A 94 2.18 -16.32 2.68
N LEU A 95 2.37 -15.45 3.70
CA LEU A 95 2.90 -15.88 4.98
C LEU A 95 1.76 -16.05 6.00
N ASP A 96 1.89 -17.12 6.78
CA ASP A 96 1.03 -17.34 7.94
C ASP A 96 1.49 -16.45 9.10
N ILE A 97 1.03 -15.18 9.06
CA ILE A 97 1.30 -14.21 10.13
C ILE A 97 0.21 -14.37 11.19
N PRO A 98 0.59 -14.53 12.48
CA PRO A 98 -0.38 -14.70 13.55
C PRO A 98 -1.29 -13.47 13.67
N GLU A 99 -2.45 -13.68 14.26
CA GLU A 99 -3.37 -12.62 14.61
C GLU A 99 -2.74 -11.63 15.59
N VAL A 100 -2.99 -10.36 15.37
CA VAL A 100 -2.45 -9.28 16.19
C VAL A 100 -3.55 -8.46 16.86
N SER A 101 -3.20 -7.80 17.95
CA SER A 101 -4.12 -6.86 18.64
C SER A 101 -4.30 -5.56 17.84
N HIS A 102 -3.22 -5.10 17.15
CA HIS A 102 -3.20 -3.82 16.44
C HIS A 102 -2.64 -3.93 15.04
N ILE A 103 -3.22 -3.15 14.13
CA ILE A 103 -2.67 -2.85 12.81
C ILE A 103 -2.38 -1.36 12.75
N PHE A 104 -1.15 -1.01 12.36
CA PHE A 104 -0.80 0.35 12.03
C PHE A 104 -0.49 0.43 10.53
N ASN A 105 -1.34 1.10 9.77
CA ASN A 105 -1.01 1.47 8.40
C ASN A 105 -0.13 2.72 8.47
N PHE A 106 1.20 2.54 8.49
CA PHE A 106 2.14 3.66 8.42
C PHE A 106 1.94 4.43 7.12
N ASP A 107 1.72 3.73 6.01
CA ASP A 107 1.29 4.30 4.75
C ASP A 107 -0.11 3.84 4.39
N VAL A 108 -0.94 4.76 3.90
CA VAL A 108 -2.22 4.42 3.27
C VAL A 108 -1.93 3.51 2.07
N PRO A 109 -2.55 2.34 1.93
CA PRO A 109 -2.28 1.44 0.82
C PRO A 109 -2.68 2.07 -0.52
N HIS A 110 -1.94 1.73 -1.58
CA HIS A 110 -2.23 2.23 -2.92
C HIS A 110 -3.52 1.65 -3.50
N HIS A 111 -3.85 0.41 -3.14
CA HIS A 111 -5.07 -0.26 -3.56
C HIS A 111 -6.00 -0.48 -2.37
N PRO A 112 -7.30 -0.16 -2.50
CA PRO A 112 -8.25 -0.32 -1.39
C PRO A 112 -8.37 -1.76 -0.89
N ASP A 113 -8.22 -2.75 -1.77
CA ASP A 113 -8.25 -4.18 -1.40
C ASP A 113 -7.14 -4.55 -0.42
N ASP A 114 -5.94 -3.95 -0.57
CA ASP A 114 -4.83 -4.18 0.36
C ASP A 114 -5.20 -3.70 1.77
N TYR A 115 -5.99 -2.63 1.90
CA TYR A 115 -6.51 -2.18 3.19
C TYR A 115 -7.31 -3.26 3.90
N VAL A 116 -8.22 -3.91 3.19
CA VAL A 116 -9.04 -5.00 3.73
C VAL A 116 -8.17 -6.17 4.17
N HIS A 117 -7.17 -6.53 3.35
CA HIS A 117 -6.23 -7.59 3.68
C HIS A 117 -5.36 -7.28 4.90
N ARG A 118 -4.92 -6.01 5.06
CA ARG A 118 -4.15 -5.56 6.23
C ARG A 118 -5.01 -5.61 7.49
N VAL A 119 -6.18 -4.98 7.45
CA VAL A 119 -7.11 -4.92 8.59
C VAL A 119 -7.59 -6.33 9.00
N GLY A 120 -7.78 -7.22 8.03
CA GLY A 120 -8.13 -8.62 8.29
C GLY A 120 -7.05 -9.45 9.01
N ARG A 121 -5.92 -8.85 9.44
CA ARG A 121 -4.91 -9.50 10.31
C ARG A 121 -5.21 -9.31 11.79
N THR A 122 -6.24 -8.57 12.15
CA THR A 122 -6.73 -8.40 13.53
C THR A 122 -8.21 -8.75 13.62
N GLY A 123 -8.73 -8.84 14.81
CA GLY A 123 -10.16 -9.05 15.07
C GLY A 123 -10.71 -10.42 14.69
N ARG A 124 -9.87 -11.47 14.63
CA ARG A 124 -10.29 -12.83 14.29
C ARG A 124 -10.72 -13.63 15.53
N ALA A 125 -11.36 -14.76 15.30
CA ALA A 125 -11.77 -15.71 16.34
C ALA A 125 -12.57 -15.07 17.50
N GLY A 126 -13.41 -14.07 17.21
CA GLY A 126 -14.26 -13.43 18.22
C GLY A 126 -13.55 -12.38 19.09
N ARG A 127 -12.29 -12.08 18.83
CA ARG A 127 -11.53 -11.04 19.53
C ARG A 127 -11.80 -9.67 18.92
N SER A 128 -11.64 -8.62 19.72
CA SER A 128 -11.60 -7.23 19.24
C SER A 128 -10.21 -6.90 18.68
N GLY A 129 -10.16 -6.07 17.66
CA GLY A 129 -8.92 -5.58 17.08
C GLY A 129 -8.98 -4.08 16.78
N THR A 130 -7.82 -3.44 16.68
CA THR A 130 -7.73 -2.02 16.35
C THR A 130 -6.86 -1.84 15.12
N ALA A 131 -7.34 -1.05 14.15
CA ALA A 131 -6.62 -0.67 12.94
C ALA A 131 -6.53 0.85 12.86
N ILE A 132 -5.32 1.39 12.90
CA ILE A 132 -5.06 2.84 12.84
C ILE A 132 -4.30 3.15 11.57
N THR A 133 -4.78 4.12 10.78
CA THR A 133 -4.17 4.56 9.54
C THR A 133 -3.65 5.98 9.67
N ILE A 134 -2.36 6.18 9.44
CA ILE A 134 -1.72 7.49 9.46
C ILE A 134 -1.85 8.11 8.07
N VAL A 135 -2.52 9.25 8.01
CA VAL A 135 -2.92 9.92 6.77
C VAL A 135 -2.18 11.24 6.62
N ALA A 136 -1.38 11.37 5.58
CA ALA A 136 -0.80 12.65 5.17
C ALA A 136 -1.77 13.41 4.23
N PRO A 137 -1.60 14.73 4.03
CA PRO A 137 -2.49 15.52 3.17
C PRO A 137 -2.64 15.01 1.75
N ILE A 138 -1.62 14.32 1.23
CA ILE A 138 -1.63 13.74 -0.12
C ILE A 138 -2.50 12.47 -0.23
N ASP A 139 -2.82 11.82 0.89
CA ASP A 139 -3.44 10.49 0.93
C ASP A 139 -4.97 10.53 0.84
N GLY A 140 -5.60 11.73 0.79
CA GLY A 140 -7.06 11.89 0.85
C GLY A 140 -7.83 11.10 -0.20
N LYS A 141 -7.31 11.04 -1.44
CA LYS A 141 -7.93 10.24 -2.52
C LYS A 141 -7.90 8.74 -2.23
N ALA A 142 -6.81 8.24 -1.65
CA ALA A 142 -6.67 6.83 -1.29
C ALA A 142 -7.61 6.48 -0.13
N VAL A 143 -7.74 7.34 0.87
CA VAL A 143 -8.72 7.17 1.97
C VAL A 143 -10.14 7.12 1.42
N GLY A 144 -10.54 8.07 0.57
CA GLY A 144 -11.86 8.06 -0.06
C GLY A 144 -12.14 6.81 -0.91
N ALA A 145 -11.12 6.24 -1.57
CA ALA A 145 -11.26 4.97 -2.29
C ALA A 145 -11.48 3.78 -1.34
N ILE A 146 -10.82 3.76 -0.19
CA ILE A 146 -11.00 2.75 0.85
C ILE A 146 -12.42 2.82 1.43
N GLU A 147 -12.89 4.01 1.78
CA GLU A 147 -14.25 4.24 2.31
C GLU A 147 -15.33 3.81 1.32
N ARG A 148 -15.15 4.10 0.02
CA ARG A 148 -16.07 3.62 -1.02
C ARG A 148 -16.08 2.09 -1.14
N LEU A 149 -14.91 1.43 -1.09
CA LEU A 149 -14.85 -0.03 -1.17
C LEU A 149 -15.50 -0.70 0.05
N THR A 150 -15.23 -0.17 1.25
CA THR A 150 -15.73 -0.74 2.51
C THR A 150 -17.17 -0.35 2.82
N GLY A 151 -17.72 0.67 2.13
CA GLY A 151 -19.04 1.22 2.41
C GLY A 151 -19.16 1.91 3.76
N GLN A 152 -18.04 2.25 4.40
CA GLN A 152 -17.99 2.83 5.75
C GLN A 152 -17.08 4.05 5.78
N THR A 153 -17.51 5.10 6.43
CA THR A 153 -16.65 6.23 6.78
C THR A 153 -15.81 5.88 7.99
N ILE A 154 -14.50 6.06 7.88
CA ILE A 154 -13.56 5.75 8.96
C ILE A 154 -13.38 6.98 9.85
N PRO A 155 -13.71 6.91 11.16
CA PRO A 155 -13.60 8.05 12.05
C PRO A 155 -12.14 8.46 12.29
N TRP A 156 -11.94 9.76 12.50
CA TRP A 156 -10.66 10.32 12.94
C TRP A 156 -10.48 10.16 14.44
N MET A 157 -9.31 9.72 14.91
CA MET A 157 -9.01 9.50 16.32
C MET A 157 -8.97 10.82 17.09
N ASP A 158 -8.24 11.80 16.57
CA ASP A 158 -8.32 13.17 17.04
C ASP A 158 -9.33 13.85 16.11
N LYS A 159 -10.53 14.15 16.60
CA LYS A 159 -11.45 15.02 15.90
C LYS A 159 -10.76 16.40 15.93
N PRO A 160 -10.10 16.87 14.87
CA PRO A 160 -9.66 18.24 14.87
C PRO A 160 -10.91 19.05 15.11
N ALA A 161 -10.89 19.94 16.10
CA ALA A 161 -11.91 20.95 16.22
C ALA A 161 -12.13 21.49 14.81
N SER A 162 -13.34 21.50 14.31
CA SER A 162 -13.83 21.51 12.91
C SER A 162 -13.16 22.47 11.90
N SER A 163 -11.97 22.94 12.15
CA SER A 163 -11.21 23.93 11.36
C SER A 163 -9.85 23.46 10.83
N GLU A 164 -9.34 22.25 11.19
CA GLU A 164 -7.97 21.86 10.87
C GLU A 164 -7.81 20.56 10.05
N ILE A 165 -8.86 20.02 9.46
CA ILE A 165 -8.65 19.12 8.32
C ILE A 165 -8.12 20.02 7.20
N PRO A 166 -6.87 19.83 6.70
CA PRO A 166 -6.36 20.65 5.61
C PRO A 166 -7.41 20.72 4.53
N ALA A 167 -7.75 21.95 4.10
CA ALA A 167 -8.79 22.20 3.10
C ALA A 167 -8.55 21.36 1.82
N GLU A 168 -7.32 20.96 1.57
CA GLU A 168 -6.90 20.05 0.51
C GLU A 168 -7.49 18.63 0.61
N ILE A 169 -7.77 18.12 1.83
CA ILE A 169 -8.40 16.80 2.01
C ILE A 169 -9.90 16.90 1.74
N ARG A 170 -10.54 18.02 2.15
CA ARG A 170 -11.97 18.26 1.91
C ARG A 170 -12.29 18.50 0.43
N SER A 171 -11.46 19.30 -0.27
CA SER A 171 -11.67 19.60 -1.68
C SER A 171 -11.55 18.38 -2.60
N SER A 172 -10.76 17.38 -2.17
CA SER A 172 -10.64 16.11 -2.90
C SER A 172 -11.87 15.20 -2.73
N GLN A 173 -12.63 15.33 -1.66
CA GLN A 173 -13.85 14.56 -1.41
C GLN A 173 -15.09 15.23 -2.04
N GLU A 174 -15.15 16.57 -2.04
CA GLU A 174 -16.30 17.31 -2.60
C GLU A 174 -16.28 17.39 -4.12
N ALA A 175 -15.10 17.42 -4.75
CA ALA A 175 -14.99 17.50 -6.21
C ALA A 175 -15.51 16.25 -6.96
N GLU A 176 -15.66 15.11 -6.28
CA GLU A 176 -16.10 13.85 -6.90
C GLU A 176 -17.59 13.54 -6.64
N GLN A 177 -18.26 14.32 -5.78
CA GLN A 177 -19.70 14.17 -5.47
C GLN A 177 -20.62 15.11 -6.27
N ALA A 178 -20.09 15.99 -7.13
CA ALA A 178 -20.90 16.81 -8.00
C ALA A 178 -21.53 15.94 -9.11
N PRO A 179 -22.88 15.89 -9.25
CA PRO A 179 -23.52 15.12 -10.31
C PRO A 179 -23.11 15.72 -11.66
N ARG A 180 -22.55 14.87 -12.53
CA ARG A 180 -22.33 15.20 -13.94
C ARG A 180 -23.70 15.42 -14.60
N ASN A 181 -24.21 16.63 -14.50
CA ASN A 181 -25.40 17.01 -15.24
C ASN A 181 -24.99 17.30 -16.68
N SER A 182 -25.43 16.38 -17.51
CA SER A 182 -25.42 16.46 -18.97
C SER A 182 -26.23 17.66 -19.46
N SER A 183 -25.68 18.48 -20.38
CA SER A 183 -26.33 18.57 -21.68
C SER A 183 -26.44 19.96 -22.26
N PRO A 184 -26.97 20.07 -23.41
CA PRO A 184 -26.18 20.30 -24.62
C PRO A 184 -26.63 21.58 -25.30
N ARG A 185 -26.08 21.84 -26.43
CA ARG A 185 -26.64 22.60 -27.57
C ARG A 185 -25.85 23.83 -28.06
N HIS A 186 -25.38 23.57 -29.26
CA HIS A 186 -25.47 24.42 -30.44
C HIS A 186 -24.98 25.89 -30.38
N ARG A 187 -23.92 26.16 -31.11
CA ARG A 187 -24.11 27.11 -32.24
C ARG A 187 -23.04 26.91 -33.33
N ARG A 188 -23.58 26.75 -34.53
CA ARG A 188 -22.87 26.84 -35.82
C ARG A 188 -22.19 28.19 -35.93
N SER A 189 -20.99 28.24 -36.46
CA SER A 189 -20.58 29.32 -37.34
C SER A 189 -19.65 28.75 -38.44
N ASN A 190 -20.08 28.98 -39.66
CA ASN A 190 -19.41 28.75 -40.92
C ASN A 190 -18.10 29.48 -40.98
N GLN A 191 -17.02 28.80 -41.43
CA GLN A 191 -16.02 29.42 -42.29
C GLN A 191 -15.36 28.34 -43.18
N PRO A 192 -14.99 28.71 -44.41
CA PRO A 192 -14.68 27.78 -45.51
C PRO A 192 -13.26 27.23 -45.48
N PRO A 193 -12.97 26.21 -46.28
CA PRO A 193 -11.74 25.42 -46.19
C PRO A 193 -10.56 26.10 -46.87
N ARG A 194 -9.41 26.10 -46.19
CA ARG A 194 -8.11 26.47 -46.78
C ARG A 194 -7.32 25.23 -47.17
N ALA A 195 -6.85 25.28 -48.40
CA ALA A 195 -6.15 24.32 -49.22
C ALA A 195 -5.18 23.36 -48.53
N ALA A 196 -5.24 22.12 -49.00
CA ALA A 196 -4.33 21.02 -48.78
C ALA A 196 -2.89 21.34 -49.25
N LYS A 197 -1.92 21.01 -48.39
CA LYS A 197 -0.53 20.72 -48.83
C LYS A 197 -0.31 19.22 -48.71
N GLN A 198 -0.14 18.62 -49.87
CA GLN A 198 0.27 17.22 -50.07
C GLN A 198 1.63 16.99 -49.39
N LYS A 199 1.72 15.98 -48.53
CA LYS A 199 2.96 15.34 -48.14
C LYS A 199 3.08 13.99 -48.82
N GLN A 200 4.20 13.80 -49.47
CA GLN A 200 4.61 12.62 -50.25
C GLN A 200 4.60 11.32 -49.43
N PRO A 201 4.38 10.19 -50.09
CA PRO A 201 4.40 8.89 -49.41
C PRO A 201 5.83 8.45 -49.16
N GLN A 202 6.12 8.07 -47.90
CA GLN A 202 7.35 7.39 -47.54
C GLN A 202 7.30 5.94 -48.02
N ARG A 203 8.35 5.53 -48.72
CA ARG A 203 8.58 4.17 -49.23
C ARG A 203 8.66 3.17 -48.08
N LEU A 204 7.81 2.14 -48.14
CA LEU A 204 7.91 0.93 -47.37
C LEU A 204 9.19 0.17 -47.72
N ARG A 205 10.01 -0.15 -46.73
CA ARG A 205 11.09 -1.13 -46.85
C ARG A 205 10.48 -2.55 -46.86
N PRO A 206 11.00 -3.46 -47.71
CA PRO A 206 10.54 -4.86 -47.71
C PRO A 206 11.01 -5.60 -46.49
N PRO A 207 10.26 -6.64 -46.01
CA PRO A 207 10.64 -7.46 -44.89
C PRO A 207 11.84 -8.34 -45.23
N GLN A 208 12.78 -8.47 -44.30
CA GLN A 208 13.87 -9.46 -44.36
C GLN A 208 13.32 -10.86 -44.01
N PRO A 209 13.82 -11.93 -44.65
CA PRO A 209 13.38 -13.28 -44.38
C PRO A 209 13.86 -13.75 -42.99
N ALA A 210 12.98 -14.47 -42.28
CA ALA A 210 13.27 -15.17 -41.04
C ALA A 210 14.25 -16.32 -41.34
N GLU A 211 15.38 -16.35 -40.67
CA GLU A 211 16.22 -17.55 -40.60
C GLU A 211 15.63 -18.51 -39.55
N ASP A 212 15.18 -19.66 -39.99
CA ASP A 212 14.89 -20.83 -39.20
C ASP A 212 16.19 -21.36 -38.58
N ASP A 213 16.36 -21.25 -37.29
CA ASP A 213 17.36 -22.01 -36.54
C ASP A 213 16.64 -22.96 -35.55
N SER A 214 16.23 -24.12 -36.11
CA SER A 214 15.80 -25.28 -35.36
C SER A 214 16.99 -26.07 -34.84
N GLY A 215 17.65 -25.53 -33.79
CA GLY A 215 18.69 -26.22 -33.05
C GLY A 215 18.29 -26.40 -31.60
N GLY A 216 17.58 -27.51 -31.28
CA GLY A 216 17.24 -27.86 -29.90
C GLY A 216 18.48 -28.17 -29.09
N HIS A 217 18.90 -27.20 -28.24
CA HIS A 217 19.88 -27.42 -27.18
C HIS A 217 19.15 -27.86 -25.92
N LEU A 218 19.15 -29.17 -25.65
CA LEU A 218 18.75 -29.72 -24.36
C LEU A 218 19.82 -29.42 -23.32
N PRO A 219 19.44 -28.97 -22.11
CA PRO A 219 20.38 -28.65 -21.04
C PRO A 219 21.17 -29.87 -20.59
N ALA A 220 22.49 -29.72 -20.42
CA ALA A 220 23.46 -30.77 -20.12
C ALA A 220 23.25 -31.56 -18.80
N PHE A 221 22.31 -31.14 -17.93
CA PHE A 221 22.02 -31.85 -16.68
C PHE A 221 21.24 -33.15 -16.86
N LEU A 222 20.65 -33.38 -18.05
CA LEU A 222 19.88 -34.63 -18.35
C LEU A 222 20.76 -35.82 -18.64
N PHE A 223 22.07 -35.69 -18.71
CA PHE A 223 23.00 -36.78 -19.06
C PHE A 223 23.90 -37.25 -17.92
N ARG A 224 23.53 -37.04 -16.66
CA ARG A 224 24.31 -37.63 -15.53
C ARG A 224 23.78 -39.01 -15.20
N PRO A 225 24.55 -40.09 -15.40
CA PRO A 225 24.18 -41.44 -14.97
C PRO A 225 24.16 -41.50 -13.44
N VAL A 226 23.11 -42.08 -12.92
CA VAL A 226 22.99 -42.40 -11.48
C VAL A 226 23.98 -43.57 -11.24
N LYS A 227 24.99 -43.35 -10.39
CA LYS A 227 25.81 -44.44 -9.87
C LYS A 227 25.04 -45.18 -8.77
N ALA A 228 24.94 -46.50 -8.99
CA ALA A 228 24.46 -47.47 -8.01
C ALA A 228 25.29 -47.48 -6.74
#